data_9078cccec82dac3985636fa76419a743
#
_entry.id   9078cccec82dac3985636fa76419a743
#
_cell.length_a   1.000
_cell.length_b   1.000
_cell.length_c   1.000
_cell.angle_alpha   90.00
_cell.angle_beta   90.00
_cell.angle_gamma   90.00
#
_symmetry.space_group_name_H-M   'P 1'
#
loop_
_entity.id
_entity.type
_entity.pdbx_description
1 polymer ?
#
loop_
_entity_poly.entity_id
_entity_poly.type
_entity_poly.pdbx_seq_one_letter_code
_entity_poly.pdbx_strand_id
1 'polypeptide(L)'
;MSKYIIIDSREKPKAIGKILDHFDKNGIEYEVSKLLFGDYMDWNRPGIVVDRKQNIAELAKNCTVEHERFRREMEKAQKAGATLVVLVEQNRYKDRDSWIEVNSIEDLLRWSSPHTMVRGEKVYRVLASWTAKYPLRVEFCDKRQTGRRIAEILYSGDPGLK
;
A
#
# COMPACT_ATOMS: atom_id res chain seq x y z
N MET A 1 -17.48 13.87 10.08
CA MET A 1 -18.12 12.66 9.57
C MET A 1 -17.52 11.44 10.24
N SER A 2 -18.34 10.43 10.47
CA SER A 2 -17.87 9.17 11.02
C SER A 2 -16.89 8.50 10.06
N LYS A 3 -15.95 7.76 10.62
CA LYS A 3 -14.97 6.98 9.85
C LYS A 3 -15.58 5.62 9.53
N TYR A 4 -15.65 5.30 8.27
CA TYR A 4 -16.24 4.05 7.79
C TYR A 4 -15.42 3.51 6.63
N ILE A 5 -14.64 2.48 6.91
CA ILE A 5 -13.71 1.92 5.94
C ILE A 5 -14.33 0.70 5.24
N ILE A 6 -14.26 0.70 3.92
CA ILE A 6 -14.59 -0.48 3.12
C ILE A 6 -13.30 -1.24 2.89
N ILE A 7 -13.30 -2.50 3.25
CA ILE A 7 -12.14 -3.41 3.09
C ILE A 7 -12.50 -4.37 1.95
N ASP A 8 -11.62 -4.46 0.96
CA ASP A 8 -11.85 -5.33 -0.19
C ASP A 8 -12.01 -6.79 0.24
N SER A 9 -13.00 -7.45 -0.33
CA SER A 9 -13.35 -8.83 0.03
C SER A 9 -12.25 -9.86 -0.27
N ARG A 10 -11.23 -9.48 -1.05
CA ARG A 10 -10.09 -10.36 -1.35
C ARG A 10 -9.02 -10.33 -0.26
N GLU A 11 -9.10 -9.38 0.70
CA GLU A 11 -8.18 -9.39 1.84
C GLU A 11 -8.45 -10.60 2.71
N LYS A 12 -7.39 -11.35 3.04
CA LYS A 12 -7.49 -12.56 3.85
C LYS A 12 -7.62 -12.22 5.33
N PRO A 13 -8.68 -12.68 6.02
CA PRO A 13 -8.90 -12.33 7.43
C PRO A 13 -7.69 -12.57 8.35
N LYS A 14 -6.97 -13.67 8.14
CA LYS A 14 -5.79 -13.98 8.97
C LYS A 14 -4.65 -12.97 8.78
N ALA A 15 -4.54 -12.38 7.60
CA ALA A 15 -3.46 -11.44 7.29
C ALA A 15 -3.73 -10.05 7.87
N ILE A 16 -4.98 -9.70 8.15
CA ILE A 16 -5.39 -8.35 8.53
C ILE A 16 -5.91 -8.24 9.97
N GLY A 17 -5.76 -9.29 10.79
CA GLY A 17 -6.28 -9.28 12.17
C GLY A 17 -5.80 -8.09 12.99
N LYS A 18 -4.52 -7.75 12.92
CA LYS A 18 -3.95 -6.60 13.65
C LYS A 18 -4.47 -5.26 13.12
N ILE A 19 -4.76 -5.19 11.83
CA ILE A 19 -5.35 -4.00 11.21
C ILE A 19 -6.74 -3.78 11.76
N LEU A 20 -7.56 -4.83 11.81
CA LEU A 20 -8.92 -4.76 12.35
C LEU A 20 -8.90 -4.41 13.84
N ASP A 21 -7.97 -4.97 14.60
CA ASP A 21 -7.81 -4.64 16.02
C ASP A 21 -7.53 -3.15 16.21
N HIS A 22 -6.69 -2.57 15.37
CA HIS A 22 -6.41 -1.14 15.42
C HIS A 22 -7.67 -0.33 15.15
N PHE A 23 -8.45 -0.70 14.13
CA PHE A 23 -9.69 -0.01 13.81
C PHE A 23 -10.67 -0.10 14.98
N ASP A 24 -10.85 -1.28 15.54
CA ASP A 24 -11.74 -1.50 16.70
C ASP A 24 -11.34 -0.63 17.89
N LYS A 25 -10.07 -0.58 18.21
CA LYS A 25 -9.55 0.21 19.34
C LYS A 25 -9.69 1.71 19.16
N ASN A 26 -9.79 2.16 17.92
CA ASN A 26 -9.85 3.59 17.60
C ASN A 26 -11.23 4.04 17.10
N GLY A 27 -12.26 3.20 17.31
CA GLY A 27 -13.62 3.54 16.95
C GLY A 27 -13.86 3.74 15.46
N ILE A 28 -13.05 3.09 14.63
CA ILE A 28 -13.20 3.14 13.18
C ILE A 28 -14.08 1.97 12.75
N GLU A 29 -15.25 2.29 12.20
CA GLU A 29 -16.16 1.28 11.68
C GLU A 29 -15.68 0.81 10.31
N TYR A 30 -15.97 -0.45 9.99
CA TYR A 30 -15.58 -1.02 8.70
C TYR A 30 -16.55 -2.12 8.27
N GLU A 31 -16.57 -2.40 6.98
CA GLU A 31 -17.24 -3.57 6.45
C GLU A 31 -16.39 -4.15 5.31
N VAL A 32 -16.59 -5.42 5.05
CA VAL A 32 -15.91 -6.12 3.96
C VAL A 32 -16.85 -6.13 2.74
N SER A 33 -16.36 -5.60 1.63
CA SER A 33 -17.12 -5.55 0.38
C SER A 33 -16.14 -5.45 -0.78
N LYS A 34 -16.59 -5.76 -1.99
CA LYS A 34 -15.72 -5.70 -3.15
C LYS A 34 -15.43 -4.25 -3.54
N LEU A 35 -14.14 -3.92 -3.70
CA LEU A 35 -13.70 -2.65 -4.26
C LEU A 35 -13.32 -2.83 -5.74
N LEU A 36 -13.48 -1.80 -6.53
CA LEU A 36 -13.08 -1.80 -7.94
C LEU A 36 -11.56 -1.85 -8.10
N PHE A 37 -10.84 -1.23 -7.18
CA PHE A 37 -9.38 -1.24 -7.12
C PHE A 37 -8.95 -0.98 -5.68
N GLY A 38 -7.74 -1.43 -5.33
CA GLY A 38 -7.19 -1.29 -4.00
C GLY A 38 -7.86 -2.16 -2.96
N ASP A 39 -7.48 -1.95 -1.69
CA ASP A 39 -7.88 -2.82 -0.58
C ASP A 39 -8.65 -2.08 0.52
N TYR A 40 -8.42 -0.79 0.72
CA TYR A 40 -9.05 0.01 1.79
C TYR A 40 -9.46 1.38 1.27
N MET A 41 -10.68 1.78 1.56
CA MET A 41 -11.20 3.09 1.16
C MET A 41 -12.21 3.54 2.21
N ASP A 42 -12.19 4.84 2.59
CA ASP A 42 -13.26 5.36 3.42
C ASP A 42 -14.47 5.67 2.52
N TRP A 43 -15.65 5.22 2.94
CA TRP A 43 -16.91 5.39 2.19
C TRP A 43 -17.19 6.85 1.85
N ASN A 44 -16.84 7.77 2.77
CA ASN A 44 -17.09 9.19 2.61
C ASN A 44 -15.95 9.93 1.91
N ARG A 45 -14.83 9.26 1.62
CA ARG A 45 -13.63 9.86 1.05
C ARG A 45 -13.03 8.97 -0.04
N PRO A 46 -13.77 8.77 -1.15
CA PRO A 46 -13.33 7.83 -2.19
C PRO A 46 -12.14 8.32 -3.02
N GLY A 47 -11.68 9.55 -2.78
CA GLY A 47 -10.56 10.13 -3.53
C GLY A 47 -9.19 9.59 -3.15
N ILE A 48 -9.08 8.72 -2.14
CA ILE A 48 -7.83 8.08 -1.77
C ILE A 48 -8.11 6.64 -1.39
N VAL A 49 -7.31 5.72 -1.94
CA VAL A 49 -7.49 4.28 -1.74
C VAL A 49 -6.12 3.66 -1.42
N VAL A 50 -6.08 2.78 -0.44
CA VAL A 50 -4.84 2.08 -0.06
C VAL A 50 -4.83 0.68 -0.66
N ASP A 51 -3.71 0.32 -1.26
CA ASP A 51 -3.40 -1.03 -1.73
C ASP A 51 -2.28 -1.59 -0.84
N ARG A 52 -2.58 -2.61 -0.08
CA ARG A 52 -1.65 -3.20 0.89
C ARG A 52 -0.78 -4.27 0.23
N LYS A 53 0.54 -4.18 0.46
CA LYS A 53 1.50 -5.20 0.05
C LYS A 53 2.19 -5.76 1.29
N GLN A 54 2.31 -7.07 1.39
CA GLN A 54 2.89 -7.72 2.56
C GLN A 54 4.38 -7.45 2.71
N ASN A 55 5.09 -7.23 1.59
CA ASN A 55 6.53 -7.02 1.61
C ASN A 55 7.02 -6.43 0.29
N ILE A 56 8.32 -6.12 0.24
CA ILE A 56 8.95 -5.54 -0.93
C ILE A 56 8.91 -6.52 -2.12
N ALA A 57 9.04 -7.82 -1.87
CA ALA A 57 8.99 -8.81 -2.94
C ALA A 57 7.63 -8.82 -3.66
N GLU A 58 6.54 -8.63 -2.92
CA GLU A 58 5.21 -8.52 -3.50
C GLU A 58 5.07 -7.25 -4.36
N LEU A 59 5.62 -6.12 -3.88
CA LEU A 59 5.68 -4.90 -4.65
C LEU A 59 6.47 -5.11 -5.95
N ALA A 60 7.63 -5.75 -5.85
CA ALA A 60 8.47 -6.05 -7.01
C ALA A 60 7.76 -6.91 -8.05
N LYS A 61 6.92 -7.82 -7.60
CA LYS A 61 6.12 -8.67 -8.47
C LYS A 61 5.14 -7.84 -9.32
N ASN A 62 4.55 -6.80 -8.72
CA ASN A 62 3.69 -5.87 -9.46
C ASN A 62 4.45 -5.09 -10.52
N CYS A 63 5.74 -4.88 -10.32
CA CYS A 63 6.60 -4.16 -11.28
C CYS A 63 7.13 -5.05 -12.39
N THR A 64 6.97 -6.36 -12.29
CA THR A 64 7.55 -7.34 -13.21
C THR A 64 6.48 -8.26 -13.79
N VAL A 65 6.28 -9.45 -13.21
CA VAL A 65 5.37 -10.45 -13.78
C VAL A 65 3.90 -10.03 -13.80
N GLU A 66 3.50 -9.17 -12.87
CA GLU A 66 2.12 -8.66 -12.79
C GLU A 66 1.99 -7.21 -13.28
N HIS A 67 2.93 -6.77 -14.10
CA HIS A 67 3.02 -5.39 -14.58
C HIS A 67 1.72 -4.90 -15.24
N GLU A 68 1.15 -5.66 -16.15
CA GLU A 68 -0.09 -5.28 -16.84
C GLU A 68 -1.29 -5.23 -15.91
N ARG A 69 -1.37 -6.18 -14.99
CA ARG A 69 -2.45 -6.24 -14.02
C ARG A 69 -2.43 -5.00 -13.13
N PHE A 70 -1.27 -4.63 -12.62
CA PHE A 70 -1.15 -3.47 -11.75
C PHE A 70 -1.37 -2.16 -12.50
N ARG A 71 -0.93 -2.08 -13.76
CA ARG A 71 -1.20 -0.92 -14.60
C ARG A 71 -2.71 -0.68 -14.74
N ARG A 72 -3.49 -1.74 -14.90
CA ARG A 72 -4.95 -1.63 -14.95
C ARG A 72 -5.55 -1.09 -13.66
N GLU A 73 -4.98 -1.45 -12.50
CA GLU A 73 -5.42 -0.91 -11.22
C GLU A 73 -5.18 0.60 -11.16
N MET A 74 -4.02 1.06 -11.60
CA MET A 74 -3.70 2.48 -11.63
C MET A 74 -4.60 3.25 -12.61
N GLU A 75 -4.93 2.65 -13.74
CA GLU A 75 -5.84 3.26 -14.71
C GLU A 75 -7.25 3.39 -14.14
N LYS A 76 -7.72 2.41 -13.39
CA LYS A 76 -9.02 2.49 -12.70
C LYS A 76 -9.02 3.63 -11.68
N ALA A 77 -7.95 3.76 -10.91
CA ALA A 77 -7.82 4.85 -9.95
C ALA A 77 -7.86 6.21 -10.66
N GLN A 78 -7.13 6.34 -11.76
CA GLN A 78 -7.07 7.56 -12.55
C GLN A 78 -8.45 7.94 -13.08
N LYS A 79 -9.20 7.00 -13.63
CA LYS A 79 -10.54 7.24 -14.12
C LYS A 79 -11.51 7.64 -13.02
N ALA A 80 -11.32 7.11 -11.83
CA ALA A 80 -12.16 7.42 -10.67
C ALA A 80 -11.79 8.76 -10.01
N GLY A 81 -10.72 9.40 -10.45
CA GLY A 81 -10.20 10.61 -9.81
C GLY A 81 -9.60 10.36 -8.45
N ALA A 82 -9.14 9.14 -8.19
CA ALA A 82 -8.58 8.74 -6.90
C ALA A 82 -7.07 8.62 -6.95
N THR A 83 -6.43 8.85 -5.80
CA THR A 83 -5.02 8.54 -5.60
C THR A 83 -4.91 7.14 -5.03
N LEU A 84 -4.11 6.30 -5.66
CA LEU A 84 -3.82 4.96 -5.15
C LEU A 84 -2.53 5.04 -4.34
N VAL A 85 -2.60 4.67 -3.06
CA VAL A 85 -1.44 4.61 -2.18
C VAL A 85 -1.09 3.15 -1.94
N VAL A 86 0.03 2.72 -2.47
CA VAL A 86 0.55 1.38 -2.19
C VAL A 86 1.30 1.45 -0.86
N LEU A 87 0.80 0.73 0.12
CA LEU A 87 1.42 0.66 1.45
C LEU A 87 2.07 -0.70 1.62
N VAL A 88 3.39 -0.70 1.71
CA VAL A 88 4.20 -1.90 1.85
C VAL A 88 4.49 -2.14 3.33
N GLU A 89 4.10 -3.30 3.85
CA GLU A 89 4.29 -3.69 5.25
C GLU A 89 5.71 -4.20 5.52
N GLN A 90 6.69 -3.49 5.01
CA GLN A 90 8.10 -3.78 5.23
C GLN A 90 8.86 -2.48 5.01
N ASN A 91 9.59 -2.03 6.02
CA ASN A 91 10.34 -0.78 5.93
C ASN A 91 11.85 -0.97 6.16
N ARG A 92 12.33 -2.19 6.03
CA ARG A 92 13.75 -2.52 6.07
C ARG A 92 14.00 -3.89 5.44
N TYR A 93 15.23 -4.08 4.98
CA TYR A 93 15.67 -5.38 4.48
C TYR A 93 17.13 -5.58 4.82
N LYS A 94 17.57 -6.83 4.79
CA LYS A 94 18.96 -7.16 5.09
C LYS A 94 19.76 -7.23 3.79
N ASP A 95 20.88 -6.50 3.76
CA ASP A 95 21.86 -6.55 2.69
C ASP A 95 23.17 -7.04 3.31
N ARG A 96 23.50 -8.32 3.08
CA ARG A 96 24.61 -9.02 3.76
C ARG A 96 24.39 -8.98 5.27
N ASP A 97 25.25 -8.29 6.02
CA ASP A 97 25.16 -8.21 7.49
C ASP A 97 24.52 -6.91 7.97
N SER A 98 24.09 -6.05 7.06
CA SER A 98 23.55 -4.74 7.39
C SER A 98 22.04 -4.66 7.14
N TRP A 99 21.35 -3.92 8.00
CA TRP A 99 19.94 -3.56 7.79
C TRP A 99 19.87 -2.25 7.03
N ILE A 100 19.08 -2.24 5.97
CA ILE A 100 18.80 -1.05 5.15
C ILE A 100 17.38 -0.61 5.43
N GLU A 101 17.20 0.63 5.88
CA GLU A 101 15.88 1.21 6.07
C GLU A 101 15.30 1.66 4.74
N VAL A 102 13.98 1.47 4.57
CA VAL A 102 13.27 1.85 3.36
C VAL A 102 12.20 2.85 3.72
N ASN A 103 12.37 4.10 3.32
CA ASN A 103 11.43 5.17 3.54
C ASN A 103 10.85 5.71 2.23
N SER A 104 11.48 5.39 1.12
CA SER A 104 11.07 5.83 -0.21
C SER A 104 11.51 4.82 -1.26
N ILE A 105 11.01 4.96 -2.49
CA ILE A 105 11.37 4.04 -3.57
C ILE A 105 12.86 4.07 -3.91
N GLU A 106 13.53 5.21 -3.66
CA GLU A 106 14.98 5.34 -3.88
C GLU A 106 15.77 4.35 -3.01
N ASP A 107 15.26 4.04 -1.85
CA ASP A 107 15.92 3.10 -0.93
C ASP A 107 15.87 1.65 -1.43
N LEU A 108 15.12 1.39 -2.49
CA LEU A 108 15.04 0.07 -3.10
C LEU A 108 16.20 -0.24 -4.07
N LEU A 109 17.00 0.77 -4.43
CA LEU A 109 18.07 0.62 -5.43
C LEU A 109 19.05 -0.51 -5.11
N ARG A 110 19.28 -0.79 -3.82
CA ARG A 110 20.20 -1.84 -3.38
C ARG A 110 19.50 -3.15 -3.04
N TRP A 111 18.18 -3.18 -3.13
CA TRP A 111 17.40 -4.37 -2.83
C TRP A 111 17.54 -5.39 -3.97
N SER A 112 17.48 -6.67 -3.62
CA SER A 112 17.36 -7.75 -4.60
C SER A 112 16.42 -8.81 -4.04
N SER A 113 15.70 -9.48 -4.93
CA SER A 113 14.77 -10.52 -4.52
C SER A 113 15.55 -11.74 -3.99
N PRO A 114 15.18 -12.30 -2.83
CA PRO A 114 15.82 -13.50 -2.31
C PRO A 114 15.51 -14.76 -3.11
N HIS A 115 14.49 -14.74 -3.94
CA HIS A 115 14.00 -15.93 -4.64
C HIS A 115 13.95 -15.81 -6.17
N THR A 116 14.25 -14.64 -6.71
CA THR A 116 14.17 -14.38 -8.15
C THR A 116 15.37 -13.54 -8.59
N MET A 117 15.46 -13.29 -9.90
CA MET A 117 16.51 -12.44 -10.45
C MET A 117 16.17 -10.96 -10.46
N VAL A 118 15.07 -10.57 -9.83
CA VAL A 118 14.62 -9.17 -9.83
C VAL A 118 15.51 -8.31 -8.93
N ARG A 119 15.99 -7.19 -9.48
CA ARG A 119 16.84 -6.23 -8.77
C ARG A 119 16.08 -4.94 -8.46
N GLY A 120 16.45 -4.31 -7.36
CA GLY A 120 15.86 -3.06 -6.89
C GLY A 120 15.92 -1.94 -7.91
N GLU A 121 16.96 -1.88 -8.73
CA GLU A 121 17.08 -0.89 -9.80
C GLU A 121 15.91 -0.98 -10.79
N LYS A 122 15.52 -2.19 -11.16
CA LYS A 122 14.38 -2.41 -12.05
C LYS A 122 13.08 -1.96 -11.38
N VAL A 123 12.89 -2.35 -10.13
CA VAL A 123 11.70 -1.97 -9.35
C VAL A 123 11.62 -0.45 -9.22
N TYR A 124 12.73 0.17 -8.85
CA TYR A 124 12.79 1.63 -8.73
C TYR A 124 12.42 2.33 -10.04
N ARG A 125 12.99 1.91 -11.17
CA ARG A 125 12.72 2.56 -12.46
C ARG A 125 11.25 2.47 -12.85
N VAL A 126 10.63 1.31 -12.64
CA VAL A 126 9.21 1.12 -12.92
C VAL A 126 8.36 2.02 -12.03
N LEU A 127 8.64 2.01 -10.72
CA LEU A 127 7.88 2.84 -9.75
C LEU A 127 8.08 4.33 -10.01
N ALA A 128 9.29 4.77 -10.31
CA ALA A 128 9.56 6.18 -10.63
C ALA A 128 8.76 6.62 -11.86
N SER A 129 8.71 5.78 -12.89
CA SER A 129 7.92 6.04 -14.08
C SER A 129 6.42 6.13 -13.75
N TRP A 130 5.92 5.17 -12.99
CA TRP A 130 4.50 5.11 -12.65
C TRP A 130 4.05 6.26 -11.75
N THR A 131 4.85 6.62 -10.74
CA THR A 131 4.51 7.72 -9.83
C THR A 131 4.52 9.08 -10.56
N ALA A 132 5.30 9.20 -11.64
CA ALA A 132 5.28 10.39 -12.48
C ALA A 132 4.08 10.43 -13.43
N LYS A 133 3.54 9.28 -13.80
CA LYS A 133 2.51 9.15 -14.84
C LYS A 133 1.09 8.98 -14.30
N TYR A 134 0.94 8.30 -13.17
CA TYR A 134 -0.36 7.95 -12.57
C TYR A 134 -0.53 8.60 -11.20
N PRO A 135 -1.78 8.72 -10.69
CA PRO A 135 -2.02 9.18 -9.33
C PRO A 135 -1.66 8.08 -8.32
N LEU A 136 -0.37 7.79 -8.21
CA LEU A 136 0.19 6.72 -7.41
C LEU A 136 1.18 7.28 -6.40
N ARG A 137 1.08 6.82 -5.14
CA ARG A 137 2.09 7.01 -4.11
C ARG A 137 2.50 5.64 -3.58
N VAL A 138 3.77 5.52 -3.19
CA VAL A 138 4.28 4.29 -2.58
C VAL A 138 4.85 4.65 -1.21
N GLU A 139 4.39 3.98 -0.18
CA GLU A 139 4.82 4.20 1.21
C GLU A 139 5.21 2.87 1.84
N PHE A 140 6.08 2.94 2.83
CA PHE A 140 6.59 1.78 3.54
C PHE A 140 6.35 1.96 5.03
N CYS A 141 5.99 0.90 5.72
CA CYS A 141 5.81 0.95 7.17
C CYS A 141 6.21 -0.37 7.81
N ASP A 142 6.45 -0.33 9.12
CA ASP A 142 6.62 -1.55 9.90
C ASP A 142 5.27 -2.29 9.92
N LYS A 143 5.32 -3.59 9.77
CA LYS A 143 4.13 -4.46 9.74
C LYS A 143 3.22 -4.26 10.96
N ARG A 144 3.77 -3.91 12.11
CA ARG A 144 2.98 -3.67 13.33
C ARG A 144 2.20 -2.36 13.28
N GLN A 145 2.52 -1.47 12.34
CA GLN A 145 1.93 -0.15 12.23
C GLN A 145 0.95 -0.02 11.05
N THR A 146 0.67 -1.11 10.35
CA THR A 146 -0.14 -1.05 9.12
C THR A 146 -1.51 -0.44 9.34
N GLY A 147 -2.25 -0.88 10.35
CA GLY A 147 -3.59 -0.37 10.62
C GLY A 147 -3.58 1.12 10.90
N ARG A 148 -2.64 1.56 11.75
CA ARG A 148 -2.45 2.98 12.06
C ARG A 148 -2.13 3.78 10.79
N ARG A 149 -1.23 3.24 9.96
CA ARG A 149 -0.81 3.96 8.76
C ARG A 149 -1.92 4.05 7.72
N ILE A 150 -2.73 2.99 7.58
CA ILE A 150 -3.91 3.03 6.71
C ILE A 150 -4.85 4.18 7.14
N ALA A 151 -5.15 4.26 8.44
CA ALA A 151 -6.01 5.32 8.96
C ALA A 151 -5.41 6.70 8.71
N GLU A 152 -4.12 6.87 8.96
CA GLU A 152 -3.43 8.14 8.70
C GLU A 152 -3.53 8.56 7.23
N ILE A 153 -3.33 7.62 6.32
CA ILE A 153 -3.43 7.89 4.87
C ILE A 153 -4.85 8.28 4.47
N LEU A 154 -5.85 7.49 4.91
CA LEU A 154 -7.23 7.71 4.51
C LEU A 154 -7.82 9.00 5.10
N TYR A 155 -7.34 9.41 6.27
CA TYR A 155 -7.84 10.59 6.97
C TYR A 155 -6.84 11.74 6.99
N SER A 156 -5.88 11.72 6.09
CA SER A 156 -4.91 12.80 5.92
C SER A 156 -5.65 14.13 5.70
N GLY A 157 -5.32 15.13 6.51
CA GLY A 157 -6.01 16.41 6.47
C GLY A 157 -7.26 16.48 7.34
N ASP A 158 -7.65 15.39 8.01
CA ASP A 158 -8.77 15.41 8.97
C ASP A 158 -8.27 16.01 10.30
N PRO A 159 -8.83 17.14 10.75
CA PRO A 159 -8.35 17.78 11.98
C PRO A 159 -8.62 16.95 13.24
N GLY A 160 -9.50 15.95 13.17
CA GLY A 160 -9.77 15.05 14.28
C GLY A 160 -8.76 13.90 14.39
N LEU A 161 -7.90 13.72 13.41
CA LEU A 161 -6.92 12.65 13.38
C LEU A 161 -5.59 13.12 13.96
N LYS A 162 -5.16 12.46 15.01
CA LYS A 162 -3.85 12.76 15.62
C LYS A 162 -3.06 11.47 15.87
#